data_f873dd0c4eab6177851afd375b7eb897
#
_entry.id   f873dd0c4eab6177851afd375b7eb897
#
_cell.length_a   1.000
_cell.length_b   1.000
_cell.length_c   1.000
_cell.angle_alpha   90.00
_cell.angle_beta   90.00
_cell.angle_gamma   90.00
#
_symmetry.space_group_name_H-M   'P 1'
#
loop_
_entity.id
_entity.type
_entity.pdbx_description
1 polymer ?
#
loop_
_entity_poly.entity_id
_entity_poly.type
_entity_poly.pdbx_seq_one_letter_code
_entity_poly.pdbx_strand_id
1 'polypeptide(L)'
;ALDMLGDQIDVALAISLHAPNDKLRSEIMPINDKYNIEAFLAGVRRYLAKSNANGGRVTVEYVLLDHINDDMQHAHELAKVLKDTPSKINLIPFNPFPGNPYGKPSNSRIDRFSKVLMEYGFTVIVRKTRGDDIDAACGQLVGEVIDRTKRTMKNRMQQDGISVKMV
;
A
#
# COMPACT_ATOMS: atom_id res chain seq x y z
N ALA A 1 -10.14 3.43 17.03
CA ALA A 1 -9.28 2.25 16.99
C ALA A 1 -7.82 2.61 17.35
N LEU A 2 -7.14 3.53 16.63
CA LEU A 2 -5.74 3.89 16.90
C LEU A 2 -5.54 4.50 18.30
N ASP A 3 -6.47 5.33 18.76
CA ASP A 3 -6.42 5.92 20.11
C ASP A 3 -6.45 4.84 21.20
N MET A 4 -7.33 3.83 21.05
CA MET A 4 -7.40 2.69 21.98
C MET A 4 -6.15 1.83 21.94
N LEU A 5 -5.56 1.64 20.75
CA LEU A 5 -4.34 0.87 20.59
C LEU A 5 -3.19 1.52 21.35
N GLY A 6 -3.02 2.84 21.21
CA GLY A 6 -1.95 3.59 21.89
C GLY A 6 -2.06 3.64 23.40
N ASP A 7 -3.26 3.38 23.96
CA ASP A 7 -3.46 3.29 25.41
C ASP A 7 -3.12 1.90 25.98
N GLN A 8 -3.05 0.87 25.13
CA GLN A 8 -2.90 -0.52 25.55
C GLN A 8 -1.52 -1.11 25.25
N ILE A 9 -0.96 -0.77 24.09
CA ILE A 9 0.30 -1.35 23.60
C ILE A 9 1.15 -0.33 22.86
N ASP A 10 2.47 -0.44 23.04
CA ASP A 10 3.47 0.37 22.34
C ASP A 10 4.11 -0.47 21.22
N VAL A 11 3.56 -0.38 20.01
CA VAL A 11 4.02 -1.12 18.83
C VAL A 11 4.37 -0.18 17.68
N ALA A 12 5.30 -0.60 16.83
CA ALA A 12 5.63 0.14 15.62
C ALA A 12 4.43 0.17 14.67
N LEU A 13 4.02 1.38 14.24
CA LEU A 13 2.92 1.59 13.33
C LEU A 13 3.43 1.70 11.89
N ALA A 14 2.83 0.94 10.97
CA ALA A 14 2.95 1.13 9.54
C ALA A 14 1.59 1.47 8.94
N ILE A 15 1.57 2.41 7.99
CA ILE A 15 0.36 2.89 7.33
C ILE A 15 0.50 2.87 5.82
N SER A 16 -0.56 2.45 5.14
CA SER A 16 -0.67 2.52 3.68
C SER A 16 -1.30 3.86 3.28
N LEU A 17 -0.50 4.72 2.64
CA LEU A 17 -0.98 6.02 2.16
C LEU A 17 -1.24 6.02 0.66
N HIS A 18 -0.28 5.63 -0.15
CA HIS A 18 -0.29 5.36 -1.60
C HIS A 18 -0.66 6.55 -2.50
N ALA A 19 -1.09 7.67 -1.95
CA ALA A 19 -1.35 8.90 -2.68
C ALA A 19 -1.13 10.14 -1.81
N PRO A 20 -0.73 11.28 -2.41
CA PRO A 20 -0.46 12.50 -1.67
C PRO A 20 -1.68 13.40 -1.48
N ASN A 21 -2.81 13.11 -2.15
CA ASN A 21 -4.05 13.86 -2.07
C ASN A 21 -5.28 12.95 -2.08
N ASP A 22 -6.40 13.45 -1.56
CA ASP A 22 -7.62 12.65 -1.39
C ASP A 22 -8.23 12.19 -2.71
N LYS A 23 -8.17 13.01 -3.77
CA LYS A 23 -8.71 12.64 -5.08
C LYS A 23 -8.04 11.36 -5.58
N LEU A 24 -6.72 11.37 -5.68
CA LEU A 24 -5.96 10.22 -6.16
C LEU A 24 -6.06 9.03 -5.17
N ARG A 25 -6.10 9.32 -3.87
CA ARG A 25 -6.23 8.26 -2.86
C ARG A 25 -7.57 7.55 -2.95
N SER A 26 -8.67 8.24 -3.21
CA SER A 26 -9.99 7.62 -3.39
C SER A 26 -10.03 6.71 -4.62
N GLU A 27 -9.31 7.07 -5.69
CA GLU A 27 -9.19 6.24 -6.90
C GLU A 27 -8.40 4.94 -6.63
N ILE A 28 -7.33 5.00 -5.82
CA ILE A 28 -6.46 3.86 -5.51
C ILE A 28 -6.97 3.05 -4.30
N MET A 29 -7.52 3.74 -3.31
CA MET A 29 -7.94 3.20 -2.02
C MET A 29 -9.32 3.75 -1.62
N PRO A 30 -10.43 3.11 -1.99
CA PRO A 30 -11.79 3.59 -1.70
C PRO A 30 -12.10 3.84 -0.24
N ILE A 31 -11.35 3.25 0.70
CA ILE A 31 -11.49 3.55 2.14
C ILE A 31 -11.23 5.03 2.47
N ASN A 32 -10.61 5.79 1.58
CA ASN A 32 -10.38 7.22 1.73
C ASN A 32 -11.68 8.02 1.82
N ASP A 33 -12.74 7.57 1.17
CA ASP A 33 -14.06 8.24 1.21
C ASP A 33 -14.64 8.26 2.63
N LYS A 34 -14.26 7.27 3.44
CA LYS A 34 -14.63 7.20 4.85
C LYS A 34 -13.66 7.93 5.76
N TYR A 35 -12.37 7.87 5.44
CA TYR A 35 -11.29 8.46 6.23
C TYR A 35 -10.30 9.15 5.29
N ASN A 36 -10.50 10.45 5.06
CA ASN A 36 -9.60 11.24 4.25
C ASN A 36 -8.20 11.34 4.88
N ILE A 37 -7.22 11.80 4.10
CA ILE A 37 -5.81 11.82 4.51
C ILE A 37 -5.62 12.61 5.82
N GLU A 38 -6.26 13.78 5.97
CA GLU A 38 -6.09 14.59 7.19
C GLU A 38 -6.67 13.91 8.42
N ALA A 39 -7.88 13.38 8.35
CA ALA A 39 -8.49 12.64 9.47
C ALA A 39 -7.67 11.40 9.84
N PHE A 40 -7.11 10.72 8.84
CA PHE A 40 -6.26 9.54 9.01
C PHE A 40 -4.94 9.91 9.70
N LEU A 41 -4.22 10.92 9.19
CA LEU A 41 -2.96 11.37 9.77
C LEU A 41 -3.14 12.02 11.16
N ALA A 42 -4.25 12.69 11.41
CA ALA A 42 -4.59 13.17 12.74
C ALA A 42 -4.66 12.01 13.76
N GLY A 43 -5.27 10.88 13.37
CA GLY A 43 -5.27 9.66 14.19
C GLY A 43 -3.87 9.09 14.42
N VAL A 44 -3.02 9.11 13.39
CA VAL A 44 -1.61 8.67 13.49
C VAL A 44 -0.83 9.57 14.45
N ARG A 45 -0.96 10.90 14.33
CA ARG A 45 -0.27 11.85 15.23
C ARG A 45 -0.68 11.65 16.69
N ARG A 46 -1.98 11.42 16.98
CA ARG A 46 -2.44 11.10 18.34
C ARG A 46 -1.85 9.79 18.87
N TYR A 47 -1.71 8.78 18.00
CA TYR A 47 -1.03 7.54 18.38
C TYR A 47 0.45 7.78 18.70
N LEU A 48 1.17 8.49 17.84
CA LEU A 48 2.60 8.79 18.04
C LEU A 48 2.86 9.63 19.30
N ALA A 49 1.92 10.46 19.71
CA ALA A 49 2.02 11.21 20.97
C ALA A 49 2.04 10.32 22.23
N LYS A 50 1.57 9.06 22.12
CA LYS A 50 1.50 8.08 23.20
C LYS A 50 2.53 6.95 23.06
N SER A 51 3.11 6.76 21.85
CA SER A 51 3.98 5.64 21.51
C SER A 51 5.40 6.10 21.25
N ASN A 52 6.38 5.41 21.83
CA ASN A 52 7.80 5.56 21.53
C ASN A 52 8.34 4.46 20.60
N ALA A 53 7.50 3.52 20.19
CA ALA A 53 7.87 2.48 19.26
C ALA A 53 8.42 3.08 17.95
N ASN A 54 9.38 2.40 17.33
CA ASN A 54 10.04 2.86 16.11
C ASN A 54 10.66 4.28 16.24
N GLY A 55 11.06 4.68 17.45
CA GLY A 55 11.63 6.01 17.74
C GLY A 55 10.63 7.15 17.53
N GLY A 56 9.36 6.95 17.88
CA GLY A 56 8.28 7.94 17.72
C GLY A 56 7.93 8.25 16.27
N ARG A 57 8.16 7.33 15.34
CA ARG A 57 7.91 7.52 13.90
C ARG A 57 6.99 6.46 13.36
N VAL A 58 6.12 6.85 12.45
CA VAL A 58 5.33 5.91 11.64
C VAL A 58 6.09 5.50 10.38
N THR A 59 5.91 4.27 9.92
CA THR A 59 6.34 3.85 8.58
C THR A 59 5.21 4.09 7.60
N VAL A 60 5.45 4.95 6.61
CA VAL A 60 4.50 5.24 5.53
C VAL A 60 4.84 4.35 4.34
N GLU A 61 3.96 3.41 4.04
CA GLU A 61 4.02 2.58 2.84
C GLU A 61 3.41 3.34 1.66
N TYR A 62 4.17 3.47 0.56
CA TYR A 62 3.75 4.15 -0.64
C TYR A 62 4.09 3.32 -1.87
N VAL A 63 3.07 2.70 -2.47
CA VAL A 63 3.23 1.96 -3.73
C VAL A 63 3.35 2.96 -4.88
N LEU A 64 4.41 2.88 -5.64
CA LEU A 64 4.64 3.70 -6.83
C LEU A 64 4.05 2.99 -8.06
N LEU A 65 3.08 3.64 -8.69
CA LEU A 65 2.37 3.22 -9.90
C LEU A 65 2.80 4.13 -11.06
N ASP A 66 3.27 3.53 -12.16
CA ASP A 66 3.79 4.27 -13.32
C ASP A 66 2.75 5.25 -13.89
N HIS A 67 3.15 6.52 -14.04
CA HIS A 67 2.33 7.63 -14.54
C HIS A 67 1.02 7.90 -13.77
N ILE A 68 0.85 7.35 -12.56
CA ILE A 68 -0.34 7.53 -11.74
C ILE A 68 -0.02 8.39 -10.52
N ASN A 69 0.92 7.95 -9.68
CA ASN A 69 1.26 8.60 -8.42
C ASN A 69 2.78 8.82 -8.22
N ASP A 70 3.57 8.62 -9.27
CA ASP A 70 5.03 8.63 -9.27
C ASP A 70 5.67 9.90 -9.85
N ASP A 71 4.86 10.94 -10.11
CA ASP A 71 5.35 12.23 -10.60
C ASP A 71 6.05 13.03 -9.47
N MET A 72 7.00 13.89 -9.84
CA MET A 72 7.70 14.76 -8.87
C MET A 72 6.75 15.68 -8.13
N GLN A 73 5.67 16.14 -8.77
CA GLN A 73 4.62 16.92 -8.12
C GLN A 73 4.01 16.13 -6.96
N HIS A 74 3.72 14.83 -7.15
CA HIS A 74 3.21 13.95 -6.09
C HIS A 74 4.22 13.77 -4.93
N ALA A 75 5.53 13.74 -5.22
CA ALA A 75 6.54 13.70 -4.18
C ALA A 75 6.55 14.96 -3.32
N HIS A 76 6.45 16.15 -3.94
CA HIS A 76 6.34 17.43 -3.24
C HIS A 76 5.05 17.52 -2.41
N GLU A 77 3.92 17.06 -2.94
CA GLU A 77 2.65 17.01 -2.22
C GLU A 77 2.75 16.07 -1.02
N LEU A 78 3.30 14.87 -1.21
CA LEU A 78 3.50 13.89 -0.14
C LEU A 78 4.36 14.46 1.00
N ALA A 79 5.46 15.14 0.66
CA ALA A 79 6.31 15.78 1.65
C ALA A 79 5.56 16.84 2.46
N LYS A 80 4.71 17.64 1.81
CA LYS A 80 3.87 18.66 2.47
C LYS A 80 2.83 18.04 3.39
N VAL A 81 2.17 16.97 2.94
CA VAL A 81 1.15 16.26 3.71
C VAL A 81 1.73 15.62 4.98
N LEU A 82 2.96 15.11 4.89
CA LEU A 82 3.64 14.42 5.99
C LEU A 82 4.47 15.34 6.89
N LYS A 83 4.57 16.62 6.59
CA LYS A 83 5.49 17.56 7.27
C LYS A 83 5.35 17.57 8.80
N ASP A 84 4.12 17.44 9.32
CA ASP A 84 3.82 17.46 10.75
C ASP A 84 3.63 16.05 11.34
N THR A 85 3.98 15.00 10.58
CA THR A 85 3.86 13.61 11.00
C THR A 85 5.23 12.93 10.95
N PRO A 86 5.91 12.72 12.10
CA PRO A 86 7.20 12.05 12.14
C PRO A 86 7.13 10.69 11.46
N SER A 87 7.83 10.54 10.35
CA SER A 87 7.68 9.34 9.50
C SER A 87 8.98 8.90 8.82
N LYS A 88 9.01 7.61 8.48
CA LYS A 88 9.91 7.01 7.49
C LYS A 88 9.06 6.61 6.30
N ILE A 89 9.55 6.80 5.08
CA ILE A 89 8.80 6.49 3.86
C ILE A 89 9.39 5.24 3.22
N ASN A 90 8.55 4.25 3.02
CA ASN A 90 8.89 3.02 2.32
C ASN A 90 8.23 3.05 0.92
N LEU A 91 9.03 3.32 -0.10
CA LEU A 91 8.59 3.32 -1.49
C LEU A 91 8.62 1.89 -2.03
N ILE A 92 7.49 1.46 -2.56
CA ILE A 92 7.29 0.10 -3.08
C ILE A 92 6.99 0.23 -4.58
N PRO A 93 7.99 0.06 -5.46
CA PRO A 93 7.73 0.01 -6.89
C PRO A 93 6.74 -1.10 -7.20
N PHE A 94 5.69 -0.78 -7.94
CA PHE A 94 4.67 -1.75 -8.30
C PHE A 94 5.28 -2.86 -9.17
N ASN A 95 4.90 -4.09 -8.90
CA ASN A 95 5.26 -5.24 -9.72
C ASN A 95 4.02 -5.68 -10.51
N PRO A 96 3.99 -5.45 -11.86
CA PRO A 96 2.84 -5.81 -12.68
C PRO A 96 2.54 -7.32 -12.64
N PHE A 97 1.26 -7.66 -12.67
CA PHE A 97 0.80 -9.05 -12.80
C PHE A 97 -0.36 -9.13 -13.82
N PRO A 98 -0.60 -10.30 -14.42
CA PRO A 98 -1.63 -10.44 -15.44
C PRO A 98 -3.01 -9.93 -15.00
N GLY A 99 -3.63 -9.09 -15.85
CA GLY A 99 -4.95 -8.51 -15.58
C GLY A 99 -4.95 -7.24 -14.74
N ASN A 100 -3.79 -6.75 -14.28
CA ASN A 100 -3.70 -5.47 -13.59
C ASN A 100 -3.39 -4.33 -14.58
N PRO A 101 -4.08 -3.19 -14.51
CA PRO A 101 -3.88 -2.09 -15.45
C PRO A 101 -2.65 -1.21 -15.15
N TYR A 102 -2.02 -1.37 -13.97
CA TYR A 102 -0.92 -0.51 -13.54
C TYR A 102 0.43 -1.01 -14.01
N GLY A 103 1.33 -0.06 -14.33
CA GLY A 103 2.70 -0.31 -14.73
C GLY A 103 3.72 -0.16 -13.59
N LYS A 104 4.92 -0.71 -13.81
CA LYS A 104 6.09 -0.51 -12.93
C LYS A 104 6.79 0.79 -13.32
N PRO A 105 7.02 1.74 -12.41
CA PRO A 105 7.78 2.95 -12.69
C PRO A 105 9.21 2.64 -13.11
N SER A 106 9.78 3.47 -13.98
CA SER A 106 11.20 3.37 -14.32
C SER A 106 12.09 3.69 -13.10
N ASN A 107 13.28 3.10 -13.05
CA ASN A 107 14.23 3.37 -11.97
C ASN A 107 14.53 4.87 -11.85
N SER A 108 14.67 5.58 -12.98
CA SER A 108 14.88 7.02 -13.00
C SER A 108 13.72 7.82 -12.35
N ARG A 109 12.47 7.38 -12.50
CA ARG A 109 11.33 8.03 -11.83
C ARG A 109 11.36 7.75 -10.33
N ILE A 110 11.63 6.51 -9.94
CA ILE A 110 11.77 6.11 -8.54
C ILE A 110 12.88 6.91 -7.84
N ASP A 111 14.05 7.02 -8.48
CA ASP A 111 15.20 7.75 -7.93
C ASP A 111 14.90 9.25 -7.75
N ARG A 112 14.26 9.88 -8.75
CA ARG A 112 13.86 11.30 -8.65
C ARG A 112 12.83 11.53 -7.56
N PHE A 113 11.81 10.68 -7.49
CA PHE A 113 10.77 10.75 -6.45
C PHE A 113 11.39 10.61 -5.04
N SER A 114 12.26 9.61 -4.87
CA SER A 114 13.01 9.38 -3.63
C SER A 114 13.87 10.58 -3.23
N LYS A 115 14.60 11.16 -4.21
CA LYS A 115 15.47 12.31 -4.00
C LYS A 115 14.70 13.53 -3.50
N VAL A 116 13.56 13.84 -4.10
CA VAL A 116 12.70 14.94 -3.64
C VAL A 116 12.31 14.74 -2.17
N LEU A 117 11.87 13.56 -1.78
CA LEU A 117 11.50 13.29 -0.38
C LEU A 117 12.68 13.41 0.58
N MET A 118 13.87 12.97 0.16
CA MET A 118 15.11 13.11 0.96
C MET A 118 15.51 14.58 1.12
N GLU A 119 15.30 15.42 0.11
CA GLU A 119 15.54 16.88 0.17
C GLU A 119 14.64 17.58 1.20
N TYR A 120 13.45 17.03 1.46
CA TYR A 120 12.56 17.47 2.56
C TYR A 120 12.96 16.88 3.93
N GLY A 121 14.02 16.08 4.01
CA GLY A 121 14.54 15.52 5.27
C GLY A 121 13.92 14.17 5.67
N PHE A 122 13.15 13.53 4.82
CA PHE A 122 12.60 12.21 5.12
C PHE A 122 13.64 11.09 4.98
N THR A 123 13.57 10.10 5.85
CA THR A 123 14.25 8.82 5.63
C THR A 123 13.43 8.02 4.62
N VAL A 124 14.00 7.75 3.45
CA VAL A 124 13.34 7.03 2.36
C VAL A 124 14.02 5.69 2.12
N ILE A 125 13.24 4.63 2.07
CA ILE A 125 13.68 3.28 1.73
C ILE A 125 12.95 2.87 0.45
N VAL A 126 13.69 2.50 -0.59
CA VAL A 126 13.10 1.90 -1.80
C VAL A 126 13.17 0.38 -1.64
N ARG A 127 12.00 -0.25 -1.59
CA ARG A 127 11.90 -1.70 -1.49
C ARG A 127 12.33 -2.33 -2.82
N LYS A 128 13.42 -3.10 -2.79
CA LYS A 128 13.79 -3.94 -3.93
C LYS A 128 12.86 -5.15 -3.97
N THR A 129 12.12 -5.32 -5.06
CA THR A 129 11.42 -6.58 -5.34
C THR A 129 12.48 -7.66 -5.50
N ARG A 130 12.52 -8.60 -4.55
CA ARG A 130 13.30 -9.82 -4.72
C ARG A 130 12.46 -10.77 -5.56
N GLY A 131 12.94 -11.06 -6.76
CA GLY A 131 12.36 -12.05 -7.66
C GLY A 131 11.48 -11.42 -8.75
N ASP A 132 12.11 -10.99 -9.82
CA ASP A 132 11.42 -10.83 -11.12
C ASP A 132 10.94 -12.22 -11.65
N ASP A 133 11.30 -13.31 -10.94
CA ASP A 133 11.05 -14.70 -11.32
C ASP A 133 10.02 -15.43 -10.43
N ILE A 134 9.47 -14.79 -9.41
CA ILE A 134 8.49 -15.42 -8.52
C ILE A 134 7.21 -14.59 -8.53
N ASP A 135 6.13 -15.18 -9.01
CA ASP A 135 4.73 -14.72 -9.02
C ASP A 135 4.14 -14.44 -7.61
N ALA A 136 4.93 -13.86 -6.72
CA ALA A 136 4.58 -13.62 -5.33
C ALA A 136 4.22 -12.17 -5.05
N ALA A 137 3.24 -11.61 -5.75
CA ALA A 137 2.51 -10.46 -5.25
C ALA A 137 1.38 -10.93 -4.34
N CYS A 138 1.16 -10.26 -3.20
CA CYS A 138 0.08 -10.62 -2.26
C CYS A 138 -1.31 -10.73 -2.91
N GLY A 139 -1.53 -10.10 -4.08
CA GLY A 139 -2.76 -10.21 -4.86
C GLY A 139 -2.91 -11.53 -5.62
N GLN A 140 -1.83 -12.25 -5.94
CA GLN A 140 -1.89 -13.52 -6.67
C GLN A 140 -2.29 -14.70 -5.76
N LEU A 141 -1.97 -14.64 -4.48
CA LEU A 141 -2.45 -15.61 -3.49
C LEU A 141 -3.98 -15.65 -3.40
N VAL A 142 -4.65 -14.51 -3.56
CA VAL A 142 -6.12 -14.43 -3.59
C VAL A 142 -6.67 -15.09 -4.85
N GLY A 143 -6.04 -14.89 -6.02
CA GLY A 143 -6.42 -15.54 -7.27
C GLY A 143 -6.28 -17.07 -7.23
N GLU A 144 -5.17 -17.58 -6.70
CA GLU A 144 -4.95 -19.02 -6.52
C GLU A 144 -5.90 -19.66 -5.49
N VAL A 145 -6.22 -18.93 -4.39
CA VAL A 145 -7.18 -19.42 -3.40
C VAL A 145 -8.59 -19.53 -3.99
N ILE A 146 -9.01 -18.56 -4.80
CA ILE A 146 -10.32 -18.60 -5.50
C ILE A 146 -10.34 -19.76 -6.50
N ASP A 147 -9.26 -19.99 -7.22
CA ASP A 147 -9.18 -21.09 -8.21
C ASP A 147 -9.15 -22.48 -7.54
N ARG A 148 -8.46 -22.61 -6.42
CA ARG A 148 -8.49 -23.84 -5.60
C ARG A 148 -9.90 -24.15 -5.07
N THR A 149 -10.64 -23.12 -4.66
CA THR A 149 -12.03 -23.28 -4.17
C THR A 149 -12.95 -23.72 -5.31
N LYS A 150 -12.82 -23.14 -6.52
CA LYS A 150 -13.57 -23.56 -7.72
C LYS A 150 -13.22 -25.01 -8.12
N ARG A 151 -11.95 -25.40 -8.04
CA ARG A 151 -11.50 -26.75 -8.35
C ARG A 151 -12.06 -27.78 -7.36
N THR A 152 -12.13 -27.43 -6.08
CA THR A 152 -12.71 -28.26 -5.01
C THR A 152 -14.23 -28.43 -5.21
N MET A 153 -14.96 -27.37 -5.60
CA MET A 153 -16.37 -27.44 -5.94
C MET A 153 -16.62 -28.33 -7.17
N LYS A 154 -15.81 -28.18 -8.23
CA LYS A 154 -15.93 -29.00 -9.44
C LYS A 154 -15.68 -30.48 -9.16
N ASN A 155 -14.71 -30.81 -8.32
CA ASN A 155 -14.42 -32.19 -7.90
C ASN A 155 -15.53 -32.78 -7.01
N ARG A 156 -16.13 -31.99 -6.11
CA ARG A 156 -17.29 -32.43 -5.33
C ARG A 156 -18.50 -32.72 -6.21
N MET A 157 -18.82 -31.83 -7.17
CA MET A 157 -19.94 -32.04 -8.10
C MET A 157 -19.75 -33.29 -8.99
N GLN A 158 -18.51 -33.63 -9.35
CA GLN A 158 -18.21 -34.87 -10.09
C GLN A 158 -18.31 -36.12 -9.22
N GLN A 159 -18.03 -36.04 -7.92
CA GLN A 159 -18.19 -37.16 -6.99
C GLN A 159 -19.66 -37.43 -6.63
N ASP A 160 -20.50 -36.38 -6.61
CA ASP A 160 -21.93 -36.50 -6.29
C ASP A 160 -22.82 -36.84 -7.52
N GLY A 161 -22.23 -37.15 -8.68
CA GLY A 161 -22.95 -37.66 -9.86
C GLY A 161 -23.89 -36.67 -10.54
N ILE A 162 -23.76 -35.35 -10.26
CA ILE A 162 -24.63 -34.33 -10.83
C ILE A 162 -24.04 -33.85 -12.16
N SER A 163 -24.59 -34.37 -13.27
CA SER A 163 -24.25 -33.95 -14.63
C SER A 163 -25.00 -32.66 -14.99
N VAL A 164 -24.30 -31.52 -14.95
CA VAL A 164 -24.89 -30.25 -15.45
C VAL A 164 -24.59 -30.13 -16.93
N LYS A 165 -25.60 -30.31 -17.78
CA LYS A 165 -25.56 -29.89 -19.19
C LYS A 165 -25.58 -28.34 -19.21
N MET A 166 -24.51 -27.73 -19.73
CA MET A 166 -24.54 -26.32 -20.09
C MET A 166 -25.28 -26.19 -21.44
N VAL A 167 -26.27 -25.32 -21.47
CA VAL A 167 -26.89 -24.73 -22.66
C VAL A 167 -26.17 -23.41 -22.90
#